data_a04732213818ec650f068dcbc628b6de
#
_entry.id   a04732213818ec650f068dcbc628b6de
#
_cell.length_a   1.000
_cell.length_b   1.000
_cell.length_c   1.000
_cell.angle_alpha   90.00
_cell.angle_beta   90.00
_cell.angle_gamma   90.00
#
_symmetry.space_group_name_H-M   'P 1'
#
loop_
_entity.id
_entity.type
_entity.pdbx_description
1 polymer ?
#
loop_
_entity_poly.entity_id
_entity_poly.type
_entity_poly.pdbx_seq_one_letter_code
_entity_poly.pdbx_strand_id
1 'polypeptide(L)'
;MGRSLVALLVLAWGAGAQDRLPPVAAEKMTEAQRKAVADYRNLRNADLTGPPWSVLLRVPDWVVPAVEMRLHVQNRPVLPNRLTELAILIAAREWTNNYEWNAHSAAAARAGLASAVVSDVAAGRRPEHMAEDEEILYDFCAELLHNKSLSDATYARALARFGEAGVVELANLEGYYVYLSMVMNTARSPLPAGAKPQLASFPK
;
A
#
# COMPACT_ATOMS: atom_id res chain seq x y z
N MET A 1 18.10 55.89 27.44
CA MET A 1 16.89 55.07 27.26
C MET A 1 17.18 54.08 26.12
N GLY A 2 17.73 52.93 26.49
CA GLY A 2 18.03 51.85 25.52
C GLY A 2 16.90 50.85 25.43
N ARG A 3 16.31 50.67 24.26
CA ARG A 3 15.34 49.63 24.01
C ARG A 3 16.05 48.37 23.51
N SER A 4 16.17 47.37 24.38
CA SER A 4 16.63 46.03 23.97
C SER A 4 15.53 45.34 23.12
N LEU A 5 15.84 45.09 21.85
CA LEU A 5 15.02 44.20 21.03
C LEU A 5 15.40 42.75 21.41
N VAL A 6 14.46 42.04 22.01
CA VAL A 6 14.56 40.59 22.17
C VAL A 6 14.08 39.98 20.87
N ALA A 7 14.99 39.45 20.07
CA ALA A 7 14.67 38.66 18.89
C ALA A 7 14.18 37.28 19.33
N LEU A 8 12.86 37.01 19.23
CA LEU A 8 12.32 35.66 19.36
C LEU A 8 12.72 34.86 18.12
N LEU A 9 13.70 33.96 18.28
CA LEU A 9 13.97 32.90 17.32
C LEU A 9 12.81 31.89 17.37
N VAL A 10 11.88 32.00 16.44
CA VAL A 10 10.90 30.95 16.17
C VAL A 10 11.62 29.84 15.43
N LEU A 11 12.07 28.82 16.15
CA LEU A 11 12.50 27.55 15.58
C LEU A 11 11.28 26.89 14.92
N ALA A 12 11.11 27.09 13.63
CA ALA A 12 10.22 26.29 12.82
C ALA A 12 10.78 24.87 12.76
N TRP A 13 10.35 24.04 13.69
CA TRP A 13 10.52 22.60 13.56
C TRP A 13 9.69 22.17 12.37
N GLY A 14 10.36 21.80 11.27
CA GLY A 14 9.76 21.04 10.20
C GLY A 14 9.27 19.72 10.80
N ALA A 15 8.00 19.68 11.17
CA ALA A 15 7.36 18.48 11.66
C ALA A 15 7.19 17.50 10.50
N GLY A 16 8.24 16.79 10.12
CA GLY A 16 8.12 15.51 9.46
C GLY A 16 7.20 14.66 10.34
N ALA A 17 6.16 14.05 9.77
CA ALA A 17 5.21 13.28 10.56
C ALA A 17 5.96 12.19 11.33
N GLN A 18 5.96 12.29 12.66
CA GLN A 18 6.68 11.37 13.55
C GLN A 18 6.12 9.95 13.39
N ASP A 19 7.00 8.97 13.17
CA ASP A 19 6.64 7.56 13.26
C ASP A 19 6.05 7.26 14.64
N ARG A 20 4.79 6.81 14.69
CA ARG A 20 4.07 6.53 15.94
C ARG A 20 4.44 5.18 16.52
N LEU A 21 4.88 4.26 15.67
CA LEU A 21 5.19 2.88 16.02
C LEU A 21 6.55 2.45 15.45
N PRO A 22 7.66 3.07 15.92
CA PRO A 22 8.99 2.74 15.42
C PRO A 22 9.32 1.25 15.67
N PRO A 23 10.24 0.64 14.92
CA PRO A 23 10.59 -0.76 15.10
C PRO A 23 10.87 -1.14 16.55
N VAL A 24 10.43 -2.33 16.96
CA VAL A 24 10.73 -2.87 18.30
C VAL A 24 12.18 -3.29 18.33
N ALA A 25 12.96 -2.74 19.26
CA ALA A 25 14.34 -3.14 19.47
C ALA A 25 14.42 -4.62 19.88
N ALA A 26 15.39 -5.36 19.37
CA ALA A 26 15.48 -6.81 19.54
C ALA A 26 15.48 -7.25 21.01
N GLU A 27 16.18 -6.50 21.87
CA GLU A 27 16.27 -6.74 23.31
C GLU A 27 14.94 -6.50 24.06
N LYS A 28 14.02 -5.78 23.44
CA LYS A 28 12.69 -5.46 24.01
C LYS A 28 11.57 -6.38 23.49
N MET A 29 11.89 -7.26 22.55
CA MET A 29 10.89 -8.16 21.98
C MET A 29 10.41 -9.18 23.02
N THR A 30 9.10 -9.44 23.02
CA THR A 30 8.50 -10.57 23.73
C THR A 30 8.89 -11.91 23.05
N GLU A 31 8.63 -13.03 23.72
CA GLU A 31 8.84 -14.36 23.11
C GLU A 31 7.96 -14.55 21.85
N ALA A 32 6.69 -14.13 21.91
CA ALA A 32 5.77 -14.19 20.76
C ALA A 32 6.28 -13.36 19.58
N GLN A 33 6.83 -12.16 19.84
CA GLN A 33 7.42 -11.33 18.78
C GLN A 33 8.67 -11.96 18.17
N ARG A 34 9.56 -12.55 18.98
CA ARG A 34 10.73 -13.28 18.47
C ARG A 34 10.32 -14.48 17.62
N LYS A 35 9.29 -15.22 18.06
CA LYS A 35 8.72 -16.32 17.26
C LYS A 35 8.19 -15.82 15.92
N ALA A 36 7.40 -14.76 15.90
CA ALA A 36 6.86 -14.20 14.67
C ALA A 36 7.95 -13.70 13.70
N VAL A 37 9.06 -13.16 14.21
CA VAL A 37 10.24 -12.79 13.40
C VAL A 37 10.89 -14.04 12.80
N ALA A 38 11.02 -15.13 13.56
CA ALA A 38 11.57 -16.38 13.05
C ALA A 38 10.66 -17.01 11.99
N ASP A 39 9.35 -17.04 12.22
CA ASP A 39 8.36 -17.54 11.27
C ASP A 39 8.37 -16.71 9.96
N TYR A 40 8.41 -15.38 10.07
CA TYR A 40 8.56 -14.50 8.92
C TYR A 40 9.80 -14.83 8.10
N ARG A 41 10.96 -14.99 8.78
CA ARG A 41 12.23 -15.31 8.11
C ARG A 41 12.13 -16.65 7.37
N ASN A 42 11.52 -17.65 7.97
CA ASN A 42 11.32 -18.96 7.34
C ASN A 42 10.43 -18.88 6.10
N LEU A 43 9.34 -18.08 6.16
CA LEU A 43 8.40 -17.92 5.05
C LEU A 43 8.96 -17.07 3.90
N ARG A 44 9.72 -16.03 4.23
CA ARG A 44 10.18 -15.02 3.25
C ARG A 44 11.63 -15.21 2.80
N ASN A 45 12.40 -16.06 3.49
CA ASN A 45 13.86 -16.12 3.37
C ASN A 45 14.52 -14.75 3.45
N ALA A 46 14.02 -13.89 4.35
CA ALA A 46 14.46 -12.51 4.53
C ALA A 46 14.23 -12.04 5.96
N ASP A 47 14.97 -11.04 6.39
CA ASP A 47 14.75 -10.41 7.69
C ASP A 47 13.46 -9.58 7.71
N LEU A 48 12.77 -9.59 8.85
CA LEU A 48 11.63 -8.71 9.08
C LEU A 48 12.14 -7.28 9.30
N THR A 49 12.07 -6.49 8.25
CA THR A 49 12.50 -5.09 8.27
C THR A 49 11.41 -4.17 7.71
N GLY A 50 11.22 -3.03 8.35
CA GLY A 50 10.32 -2.00 7.88
C GLY A 50 8.81 -2.37 7.89
N PRO A 51 7.95 -1.40 7.58
CA PRO A 51 6.52 -1.60 7.49
C PRO A 51 6.15 -2.45 6.25
N PRO A 52 4.97 -3.06 6.24
CA PRO A 52 4.00 -3.11 7.35
C PRO A 52 4.41 -4.06 8.48
N TRP A 53 5.43 -4.91 8.29
CA TRP A 53 5.79 -6.04 9.15
C TRP A 53 6.24 -5.59 10.53
N SER A 54 7.08 -4.55 10.60
CA SER A 54 7.53 -3.96 11.87
C SER A 54 6.38 -3.38 12.69
N VAL A 55 5.32 -2.91 12.04
CA VAL A 55 4.10 -2.43 12.69
C VAL A 55 3.27 -3.60 13.21
N LEU A 56 3.01 -4.60 12.36
CA LEU A 56 2.25 -5.80 12.69
C LEU A 56 2.87 -6.61 13.83
N LEU A 57 4.18 -6.50 14.04
CA LEU A 57 4.88 -7.17 15.13
C LEU A 57 4.34 -6.77 16.53
N ARG A 58 3.53 -5.69 16.66
CA ARG A 58 2.81 -5.36 17.91
C ARG A 58 1.73 -6.37 18.25
N VAL A 59 1.21 -7.04 17.24
CA VAL A 59 0.25 -8.15 17.37
C VAL A 59 0.81 -9.32 16.57
N PRO A 60 1.78 -10.07 17.13
CA PRO A 60 2.61 -11.02 16.39
C PRO A 60 1.81 -12.11 15.66
N ASP A 61 0.61 -12.46 16.16
CA ASP A 61 -0.26 -13.45 15.53
C ASP A 61 -0.79 -13.01 14.14
N TRP A 62 -0.74 -11.71 13.82
CA TRP A 62 -1.11 -11.20 12.50
C TRP A 62 0.01 -11.28 11.47
N VAL A 63 1.27 -11.48 11.89
CA VAL A 63 2.42 -11.44 10.97
C VAL A 63 2.35 -12.57 9.95
N VAL A 64 2.19 -13.82 10.42
CA VAL A 64 2.17 -15.00 9.54
C VAL A 64 0.99 -14.96 8.57
N PRO A 65 -0.28 -14.79 8.99
CA PRO A 65 -1.40 -14.70 8.06
C PRO A 65 -1.24 -13.60 7.01
N ALA A 66 -0.76 -12.43 7.40
CA ALA A 66 -0.52 -11.33 6.46
C ALA A 66 0.59 -11.65 5.45
N VAL A 67 1.65 -12.34 5.88
CA VAL A 67 2.72 -12.81 4.98
C VAL A 67 2.20 -13.86 4.01
N GLU A 68 1.38 -14.80 4.47
CA GLU A 68 0.80 -15.83 3.62
C GLU A 68 -0.10 -15.24 2.53
N MET A 69 -0.92 -14.24 2.85
CA MET A 69 -1.69 -13.48 1.85
C MET A 69 -0.77 -12.84 0.81
N ARG A 70 0.29 -12.16 1.25
CA ARG A 70 1.28 -11.57 0.33
C ARG A 70 1.92 -12.62 -0.57
N LEU A 71 2.31 -13.75 -0.02
CA LEU A 71 2.93 -14.83 -0.79
C LEU A 71 1.96 -15.44 -1.81
N HIS A 72 0.67 -15.53 -1.47
CA HIS A 72 -0.35 -15.92 -2.43
C HIS A 72 -0.40 -14.97 -3.61
N VAL A 73 -0.58 -13.68 -3.36
CA VAL A 73 -0.60 -12.62 -4.40
C VAL A 73 0.67 -12.65 -5.27
N GLN A 74 1.82 -12.87 -4.65
CA GLN A 74 3.10 -12.84 -5.35
C GLN A 74 3.38 -14.11 -6.18
N ASN A 75 3.04 -15.29 -5.65
CA ASN A 75 3.50 -16.57 -6.18
C ASN A 75 2.41 -17.38 -6.90
N ARG A 76 1.15 -17.01 -6.70
CA ARG A 76 -0.02 -17.71 -7.27
C ARG A 76 -1.06 -16.73 -7.81
N PRO A 77 -0.65 -15.71 -8.57
CA PRO A 77 -1.59 -14.72 -9.05
C PRO A 77 -2.55 -15.39 -10.06
N VAL A 78 -3.84 -15.16 -9.86
CA VAL A 78 -4.87 -15.51 -10.84
C VAL A 78 -4.85 -14.50 -12.00
N LEU A 79 -4.48 -13.26 -11.71
CA LEU A 79 -4.39 -12.15 -12.66
C LEU A 79 -2.95 -11.97 -13.18
N PRO A 80 -2.77 -11.48 -14.40
CA PRO A 80 -1.45 -11.06 -14.88
C PRO A 80 -0.81 -10.02 -13.97
N ASN A 81 0.51 -10.10 -13.79
CA ASN A 81 1.25 -9.23 -12.86
C ASN A 81 1.01 -7.73 -13.11
N ARG A 82 0.87 -7.31 -14.38
CA ARG A 82 0.54 -5.93 -14.75
C ARG A 82 -0.78 -5.46 -14.13
N LEU A 83 -1.79 -6.31 -14.13
CA LEU A 83 -3.09 -6.04 -13.54
C LEU A 83 -3.05 -6.07 -12.00
N THR A 84 -2.29 -7.01 -11.43
CA THR A 84 -2.04 -7.06 -9.98
C THR A 84 -1.40 -5.76 -9.49
N GLU A 85 -0.36 -5.28 -10.17
CA GLU A 85 0.30 -4.04 -9.80
C GLU A 85 -0.62 -2.81 -9.97
N LEU A 86 -1.47 -2.78 -11.01
CA LEU A 86 -2.45 -1.70 -11.19
C LEU A 86 -3.43 -1.64 -10.02
N ALA A 87 -4.00 -2.77 -9.59
CA ALA A 87 -4.89 -2.85 -8.44
C ALA A 87 -4.20 -2.34 -7.16
N ILE A 88 -2.96 -2.77 -6.91
CA ILE A 88 -2.16 -2.30 -5.77
C ILE A 88 -1.97 -0.78 -5.79
N LEU A 89 -1.67 -0.21 -6.96
CA LEU A 89 -1.50 1.24 -7.09
C LEU A 89 -2.81 2.00 -6.86
N ILE A 90 -3.95 1.46 -7.28
CA ILE A 90 -5.27 2.06 -7.02
C ILE A 90 -5.55 2.09 -5.51
N ALA A 91 -5.36 0.96 -4.81
CA ALA A 91 -5.51 0.90 -3.36
C ALA A 91 -4.54 1.86 -2.64
N ALA A 92 -3.26 1.88 -3.04
CA ALA A 92 -2.25 2.77 -2.47
C ALA A 92 -2.62 4.25 -2.67
N ARG A 93 -3.16 4.61 -3.85
CA ARG A 93 -3.61 5.98 -4.13
C ARG A 93 -4.81 6.36 -3.29
N GLU A 94 -5.83 5.51 -3.22
CA GLU A 94 -7.04 5.75 -2.41
C GLU A 94 -6.69 6.09 -0.96
N TRP A 95 -5.73 5.38 -0.39
CA TRP A 95 -5.25 5.61 0.98
C TRP A 95 -4.10 6.62 1.09
N THR A 96 -3.66 7.23 -0.01
CA THR A 96 -2.47 8.09 -0.08
C THR A 96 -1.26 7.43 0.62
N ASN A 97 -1.12 6.11 0.42
CA ASN A 97 -0.04 5.34 1.01
C ASN A 97 1.22 5.41 0.15
N ASN A 98 2.07 6.38 0.46
CA ASN A 98 3.32 6.59 -0.27
C ASN A 98 4.32 5.43 -0.12
N TYR A 99 4.22 4.61 0.93
CA TYR A 99 5.11 3.45 1.11
C TYR A 99 4.81 2.35 0.09
N GLU A 100 3.53 1.93 -0.02
CA GLU A 100 3.11 0.96 -1.04
C GLU A 100 3.30 1.52 -2.44
N TRP A 101 2.95 2.79 -2.66
CA TRP A 101 3.19 3.44 -3.94
C TRP A 101 4.66 3.36 -4.36
N ASN A 102 5.59 3.72 -3.48
CA ASN A 102 7.02 3.69 -3.76
C ASN A 102 7.53 2.26 -4.06
N ALA A 103 6.99 1.27 -3.38
CA ALA A 103 7.37 -0.13 -3.60
C ALA A 103 6.83 -0.67 -4.93
N HIS A 104 5.60 -0.31 -5.31
CA HIS A 104 4.86 -0.93 -6.41
C HIS A 104 4.90 -0.15 -7.73
N SER A 105 5.15 1.17 -7.74
CA SER A 105 5.22 1.97 -8.97
C SER A 105 6.33 1.49 -9.93
N ALA A 106 7.50 1.16 -9.40
CA ALA A 106 8.58 0.59 -10.21
C ALA A 106 8.28 -0.86 -10.65
N ALA A 107 7.57 -1.64 -9.85
CA ALA A 107 7.14 -2.99 -10.20
C ALA A 107 6.09 -2.96 -11.32
N ALA A 108 5.13 -2.04 -11.26
CA ALA A 108 4.14 -1.80 -12.30
C ALA A 108 4.79 -1.48 -13.66
N ALA A 109 5.80 -0.61 -13.66
CA ALA A 109 6.54 -0.29 -14.88
C ALA A 109 7.27 -1.53 -15.46
N ARG A 110 7.90 -2.34 -14.59
CA ARG A 110 8.53 -3.61 -15.02
C ARG A 110 7.52 -4.63 -15.52
N ALA A 111 6.31 -4.62 -14.99
CA ALA A 111 5.21 -5.47 -15.43
C ALA A 111 4.56 -5.01 -16.74
N GLY A 112 4.98 -3.87 -17.29
CA GLY A 112 4.51 -3.36 -18.58
C GLY A 112 3.31 -2.41 -18.48
N LEU A 113 3.00 -1.90 -17.29
CA LEU A 113 1.97 -0.86 -17.14
C LEU A 113 2.49 0.46 -17.73
N ALA A 114 1.69 1.11 -18.56
CA ALA A 114 2.07 2.35 -19.21
C ALA A 114 2.28 3.49 -18.19
N SER A 115 3.34 4.28 -18.37
CA SER A 115 3.67 5.39 -17.45
C SER A 115 2.54 6.44 -17.36
N ALA A 116 1.80 6.65 -18.44
CA ALA A 116 0.63 7.53 -18.45
C ALA A 116 -0.46 7.04 -17.48
N VAL A 117 -0.75 5.72 -17.48
CA VAL A 117 -1.71 5.09 -16.56
C VAL A 117 -1.26 5.29 -15.11
N VAL A 118 0.03 5.00 -14.81
CA VAL A 118 0.58 5.22 -13.46
C VAL A 118 0.46 6.69 -13.04
N SER A 119 0.76 7.63 -13.93
CA SER A 119 0.68 9.07 -13.65
C SER A 119 -0.74 9.53 -13.35
N ASP A 120 -1.74 9.04 -14.09
CA ASP A 120 -3.13 9.40 -13.87
C ASP A 120 -3.67 8.82 -12.56
N VAL A 121 -3.34 7.56 -12.26
CA VAL A 121 -3.66 6.96 -10.95
C VAL A 121 -3.01 7.77 -9.83
N ALA A 122 -1.73 8.16 -9.93
CA ALA A 122 -1.05 8.99 -8.94
C ALA A 122 -1.77 10.33 -8.69
N ALA A 123 -2.31 10.90 -9.75
CA ALA A 123 -3.08 12.16 -9.68
C ALA A 123 -4.52 11.98 -9.20
N GLY A 124 -4.97 10.74 -8.94
CA GLY A 124 -6.35 10.43 -8.55
C GLY A 124 -7.35 10.61 -9.69
N ARG A 125 -6.90 10.48 -10.93
CA ARG A 125 -7.75 10.55 -12.13
C ARG A 125 -7.93 9.17 -12.72
N ARG A 126 -9.09 8.96 -13.36
CA ARG A 126 -9.28 7.77 -14.21
C ARG A 126 -8.35 7.88 -15.42
N PRO A 127 -7.47 6.90 -15.69
CA PRO A 127 -6.60 6.95 -16.85
C PRO A 127 -7.38 6.89 -18.17
N GLU A 128 -6.91 7.63 -19.19
CA GLU A 128 -7.62 7.72 -20.49
C GLU A 128 -7.20 6.62 -21.49
N HIS A 129 -5.97 6.09 -21.40
CA HIS A 129 -5.39 5.19 -22.39
C HIS A 129 -5.06 3.82 -21.81
N MET A 130 -6.01 3.24 -21.09
CA MET A 130 -5.92 1.88 -20.56
C MET A 130 -6.21 0.85 -21.63
N ALA A 131 -5.58 -0.33 -21.53
CA ALA A 131 -6.05 -1.50 -22.25
C ALA A 131 -7.41 -1.94 -21.71
N GLU A 132 -8.19 -2.69 -22.50
CA GLU A 132 -9.54 -3.10 -22.11
C GLU A 132 -9.58 -3.80 -20.74
N ASP A 133 -8.64 -4.68 -20.46
CA ASP A 133 -8.55 -5.39 -19.18
C ASP A 133 -8.12 -4.48 -18.01
N GLU A 134 -7.34 -3.45 -18.28
CA GLU A 134 -7.01 -2.41 -17.31
C GLU A 134 -8.23 -1.54 -16.98
N GLU A 135 -9.03 -1.18 -18.00
CA GLU A 135 -10.27 -0.42 -17.78
C GLU A 135 -11.27 -1.19 -16.91
N ILE A 136 -11.48 -2.48 -17.22
CA ILE A 136 -12.40 -3.33 -16.46
C ILE A 136 -11.93 -3.45 -15.01
N LEU A 137 -10.63 -3.66 -14.79
CA LEU A 137 -10.04 -3.73 -13.47
C LEU A 137 -10.15 -2.39 -12.73
N TYR A 138 -9.80 -1.29 -13.39
CA TYR A 138 -9.86 0.04 -12.78
C TYR A 138 -11.28 0.38 -12.32
N ASP A 139 -12.27 0.16 -13.20
CA ASP A 139 -13.68 0.44 -12.88
C ASP A 139 -14.15 -0.45 -11.70
N PHE A 140 -13.74 -1.72 -11.66
CA PHE A 140 -14.03 -2.64 -10.56
C PHE A 140 -13.43 -2.12 -9.23
N CYS A 141 -12.13 -1.83 -9.20
CA CYS A 141 -11.45 -1.38 -7.99
C CYS A 141 -11.99 -0.03 -7.50
N ALA A 142 -12.14 0.94 -8.40
CA ALA A 142 -12.65 2.26 -8.07
C ALA A 142 -14.08 2.19 -7.51
N GLU A 143 -14.97 1.43 -8.15
CA GLU A 143 -16.34 1.28 -7.69
C GLU A 143 -16.42 0.57 -6.34
N LEU A 144 -15.66 -0.51 -6.15
CA LEU A 144 -15.58 -1.22 -4.87
C LEU A 144 -15.06 -0.34 -3.74
N LEU A 145 -14.01 0.45 -3.99
CA LEU A 145 -13.41 1.33 -2.99
C LEU A 145 -14.31 2.52 -2.64
N HIS A 146 -14.99 3.12 -3.61
CA HIS A 146 -15.82 4.29 -3.37
C HIS A 146 -17.24 3.94 -2.88
N ASN A 147 -17.91 2.98 -3.55
CA ASN A 147 -19.31 2.64 -3.28
C ASN A 147 -19.44 1.51 -2.24
N LYS A 148 -18.33 0.82 -1.89
CA LYS A 148 -18.32 -0.35 -0.98
C LYS A 148 -19.12 -1.55 -1.54
N SER A 149 -19.43 -1.52 -2.81
CA SER A 149 -20.16 -2.54 -3.56
C SER A 149 -19.92 -2.34 -5.05
N LEU A 150 -20.31 -3.33 -5.86
CA LEU A 150 -20.24 -3.26 -7.31
C LEU A 150 -21.65 -3.19 -7.89
N SER A 151 -21.80 -2.44 -8.99
CA SER A 151 -23.00 -2.56 -9.84
C SER A 151 -23.00 -3.88 -10.61
N ASP A 152 -24.18 -4.34 -11.00
CA ASP A 152 -24.31 -5.56 -11.80
C ASP A 152 -23.56 -5.43 -13.14
N ALA A 153 -23.51 -4.23 -13.72
CA ALA A 153 -22.80 -3.98 -14.97
C ALA A 153 -21.27 -4.13 -14.81
N THR A 154 -20.68 -3.55 -13.78
CA THR A 154 -19.24 -3.68 -13.49
C THR A 154 -18.88 -5.10 -13.13
N TYR A 155 -19.71 -5.77 -12.30
CA TYR A 155 -19.52 -7.17 -11.95
C TYR A 155 -19.56 -8.07 -13.20
N ALA A 156 -20.54 -7.91 -14.08
CA ALA A 156 -20.68 -8.72 -15.29
C ALA A 156 -19.48 -8.57 -16.24
N ARG A 157 -18.95 -7.34 -16.41
CA ARG A 157 -17.74 -7.10 -17.22
C ARG A 157 -16.52 -7.81 -16.63
N ALA A 158 -16.34 -7.67 -15.31
CA ALA A 158 -15.22 -8.31 -14.61
C ALA A 158 -15.33 -9.84 -14.65
N LEU A 159 -16.53 -10.40 -14.45
CA LEU A 159 -16.79 -11.82 -14.53
C LEU A 159 -16.51 -12.37 -15.94
N ALA A 160 -16.95 -11.67 -16.97
CA ALA A 160 -16.70 -12.07 -18.36
C ALA A 160 -15.22 -12.07 -18.71
N ARG A 161 -14.45 -11.12 -18.17
CA ARG A 161 -13.02 -10.95 -18.49
C ARG A 161 -12.11 -11.81 -17.63
N PHE A 162 -12.38 -11.96 -16.34
CA PHE A 162 -11.48 -12.57 -15.36
C PHE A 162 -12.01 -13.88 -14.76
N GLY A 163 -13.28 -14.21 -15.02
CA GLY A 163 -13.94 -15.35 -14.39
C GLY A 163 -14.20 -15.17 -12.89
N GLU A 164 -14.86 -16.13 -12.28
CA GLU A 164 -15.18 -16.07 -10.83
C GLU A 164 -13.94 -15.97 -9.96
N ALA A 165 -12.89 -16.75 -10.29
CA ALA A 165 -11.64 -16.72 -9.53
C ALA A 165 -10.96 -15.34 -9.61
N GLY A 166 -10.95 -14.70 -10.79
CA GLY A 166 -10.37 -13.37 -10.95
C GLY A 166 -11.14 -12.28 -10.23
N VAL A 167 -12.48 -12.36 -10.21
CA VAL A 167 -13.32 -11.42 -9.45
C VAL A 167 -13.03 -11.52 -7.94
N VAL A 168 -12.95 -12.75 -7.41
CA VAL A 168 -12.62 -12.97 -5.99
C VAL A 168 -11.20 -12.54 -5.69
N GLU A 169 -10.24 -12.81 -6.58
CA GLU A 169 -8.85 -12.38 -6.43
C GLU A 169 -8.73 -10.85 -6.38
N LEU A 170 -9.45 -10.12 -7.24
CA LEU A 170 -9.47 -8.65 -7.19
C LEU A 170 -9.99 -8.11 -5.87
N ALA A 171 -11.08 -8.67 -5.36
CA ALA A 171 -11.62 -8.25 -4.06
C ALA A 171 -10.64 -8.53 -2.92
N ASN A 172 -9.98 -9.70 -2.93
CA ASN A 172 -8.96 -10.06 -1.93
C ASN A 172 -7.73 -9.15 -2.02
N LEU A 173 -7.28 -8.87 -3.23
CA LEU A 173 -6.11 -8.02 -3.50
C LEU A 173 -6.36 -6.59 -2.99
N GLU A 174 -7.49 -5.99 -3.36
CA GLU A 174 -7.89 -4.67 -2.88
C GLU A 174 -8.02 -4.64 -1.35
N GLY A 175 -8.74 -5.58 -0.78
CA GLY A 175 -8.91 -5.68 0.68
C GLY A 175 -7.58 -5.81 1.41
N TYR A 176 -6.66 -6.59 0.90
CA TYR A 176 -5.33 -6.78 1.48
C TYR A 176 -4.50 -5.50 1.46
N TYR A 177 -4.42 -4.79 0.32
CA TYR A 177 -3.62 -3.57 0.25
C TYR A 177 -4.28 -2.37 0.93
N VAL A 178 -5.61 -2.33 1.02
CA VAL A 178 -6.35 -1.42 1.90
C VAL A 178 -5.98 -1.69 3.37
N TYR A 179 -6.02 -2.95 3.80
CA TYR A 179 -5.60 -3.35 5.16
C TYR A 179 -4.16 -2.92 5.48
N LEU A 180 -3.21 -3.21 4.60
CA LEU A 180 -1.82 -2.78 4.80
C LEU A 180 -1.69 -1.26 4.86
N SER A 181 -2.44 -0.55 4.02
CA SER A 181 -2.45 0.92 4.02
C SER A 181 -3.02 1.49 5.31
N MET A 182 -4.09 0.90 5.85
CA MET A 182 -4.64 1.28 7.16
C MET A 182 -3.61 1.10 8.28
N VAL A 183 -2.92 -0.04 8.31
CA VAL A 183 -1.88 -0.35 9.31
C VAL A 183 -0.76 0.69 9.25
N MET A 184 -0.23 0.94 8.05
CA MET A 184 0.90 1.86 7.87
C MET A 184 0.52 3.31 8.11
N ASN A 185 -0.66 3.76 7.66
CA ASN A 185 -1.13 5.12 7.89
C ASN A 185 -1.44 5.38 9.36
N THR A 186 -1.97 4.39 10.09
CA THR A 186 -2.15 4.47 11.55
C THR A 186 -0.82 4.68 12.26
N ALA A 187 0.22 3.97 11.86
CA ALA A 187 1.56 4.08 12.41
C ALA A 187 2.29 5.35 11.95
N ARG A 188 1.85 6.01 10.87
CA ARG A 188 2.62 7.03 10.14
C ARG A 188 3.98 6.49 9.70
N SER A 189 3.96 5.31 9.13
CA SER A 189 5.18 4.62 8.70
C SER A 189 6.01 5.47 7.75
N PRO A 190 7.31 5.67 8.03
CA PRO A 190 8.17 6.48 7.20
C PRO A 190 8.47 5.77 5.88
N LEU A 191 8.75 6.55 4.85
CA LEU A 191 9.31 6.02 3.61
C LEU A 191 10.73 5.47 3.85
N PRO A 192 11.21 4.58 2.97
CA PRO A 192 12.61 4.18 2.97
C PRO A 192 13.54 5.40 2.91
N ALA A 193 14.73 5.28 3.51
CA ALA A 193 15.70 6.37 3.52
C ALA A 193 15.99 6.87 2.10
N GLY A 194 15.92 8.18 1.91
CA GLY A 194 16.14 8.84 0.61
C GLY A 194 14.93 8.86 -0.34
N ALA A 195 13.88 8.10 -0.05
CA ALA A 195 12.65 8.15 -0.85
C ALA A 195 11.84 9.42 -0.54
N LYS A 196 11.14 9.93 -1.56
CA LYS A 196 10.26 11.10 -1.43
C LYS A 196 8.81 10.68 -1.67
N PRO A 197 7.83 11.33 -1.01
CA PRO A 197 6.43 11.14 -1.33
C PRO A 197 6.15 11.44 -2.81
N GLN A 198 5.45 10.54 -3.48
CA GLN A 198 5.08 10.66 -4.89
C GLN A 198 3.58 10.99 -5.04
N LEU A 199 2.79 10.65 -4.03
CA LEU A 199 1.37 10.94 -3.99
C LEU A 199 1.12 12.26 -3.26
N ALA A 200 0.42 13.18 -3.91
CA ALA A 200 -0.14 14.33 -3.23
C ALA A 200 -1.30 13.90 -2.32
N SER A 201 -1.43 14.53 -1.17
CA SER A 201 -2.62 14.35 -0.33
C SER A 201 -3.86 14.78 -1.10
N PHE A 202 -4.97 14.04 -0.94
CA PHE A 202 -6.24 14.54 -1.44
C PHE A 202 -6.60 15.86 -0.77
N PRO A 203 -7.26 16.79 -1.48
CA PRO A 203 -7.86 17.95 -0.86
C PRO A 203 -8.80 17.50 0.26
N LYS A 204 -8.72 18.16 1.42
CA LYS A 204 -9.63 17.91 2.55
C LYS A 204 -10.94 18.64 2.31
#